data_e122469d17e39ec3b7f62b6b064c08c0
#
_entry.id   e122469d17e39ec3b7f62b6b064c08c0
#
_cell.length_a   1.000
_cell.length_b   1.000
_cell.length_c   1.000
_cell.angle_alpha   90.00
_cell.angle_beta   90.00
_cell.angle_gamma   90.00
#
_symmetry.space_group_name_H-M   'P 1'
#
loop_
_entity.id
_entity.type
_entity.pdbx_description
1 polymer ?
#
loop_
_entity_poly.entity_id
_entity_poly.type
_entity_poly.pdbx_seq_one_letter_code
_entity_poly.pdbx_strand_id
1 'polypeptide(L)'
;MKEKFSKLIKKKNKSKIICLTAYSKNIAETLDNFTDIILIGDSLGSVLYNYNSTRKVSLNTMIEHSKSARMGIKKSLMVVDMPYQTYRNKSEALKNAKKIIKLTKCDAVKLEGGNSIIKIVEHLIKNKVQVMGHLGVLPQSVKGKFKFKGKKNYGHKRKKKSWKRVKLET
;
A
#
# COMPACT_ATOMS: atom_id res chain seq x y z
N MET A 1 7.51 16.05 -1.41
CA MET A 1 6.52 15.10 -1.95
C MET A 1 6.51 15.08 -3.49
N LYS A 2 6.21 16.18 -4.19
CA LYS A 2 6.17 16.23 -5.67
C LYS A 2 7.45 15.68 -6.34
N GLU A 3 8.61 16.00 -5.81
CA GLU A 3 9.90 15.55 -6.36
C GLU A 3 10.07 14.02 -6.31
N LYS A 4 9.71 13.38 -5.20
CA LYS A 4 9.80 11.91 -5.05
C LYS A 4 8.90 11.19 -6.06
N PHE A 5 7.65 11.67 -6.24
CA PHE A 5 6.75 11.12 -7.25
C PHE A 5 7.26 11.35 -8.67
N SER A 6 7.81 12.54 -8.96
CA SER A 6 8.43 12.83 -10.27
C SER A 6 9.58 11.88 -10.59
N LYS A 7 10.46 11.60 -9.62
CA LYS A 7 11.55 10.61 -9.78
C LYS A 7 10.99 9.22 -10.11
N LEU A 8 9.94 8.80 -9.41
CA LEU A 8 9.30 7.50 -9.65
C LEU A 8 8.67 7.40 -11.05
N ILE A 9 7.98 8.47 -11.48
CA ILE A 9 7.36 8.53 -12.81
C ILE A 9 8.42 8.47 -13.92
N LYS A 10 9.56 9.13 -13.74
CA LYS A 10 10.69 9.10 -14.68
C LYS A 10 11.29 7.70 -14.88
N LYS A 11 11.17 6.82 -13.88
CA LYS A 11 11.60 5.41 -13.96
C LYS A 11 10.64 4.53 -14.76
N LYS A 12 9.39 4.94 -14.93
CA LYS A 12 8.37 4.14 -15.62
C LYS A 12 8.84 3.81 -17.05
N ASN A 13 8.83 2.53 -17.39
CA ASN A 13 9.28 1.97 -18.67
C ASN A 13 10.77 2.16 -18.98
N LYS A 14 11.58 2.69 -18.05
CA LYS A 14 13.03 2.91 -18.24
C LYS A 14 13.87 2.04 -17.31
N SER A 15 13.46 1.92 -16.06
CA SER A 15 14.18 1.11 -15.06
C SER A 15 13.21 0.47 -14.08
N LYS A 16 13.70 -0.54 -13.36
CA LYS A 16 12.90 -1.19 -12.31
C LYS A 16 12.68 -0.25 -11.13
N ILE A 17 11.50 -0.30 -10.55
CA ILE A 17 11.15 0.37 -9.29
C ILE A 17 11.31 -0.67 -8.18
N ILE A 18 12.14 -0.35 -7.19
CA ILE A 18 12.41 -1.22 -6.04
C ILE A 18 11.47 -0.81 -4.90
N CYS A 19 10.59 -1.74 -4.51
CA CYS A 19 9.66 -1.57 -3.41
C CYS A 19 9.87 -2.70 -2.40
N LEU A 20 10.27 -2.35 -1.18
CA LEU A 20 10.48 -3.31 -0.09
C LEU A 20 9.62 -2.92 1.13
N THR A 21 9.33 -3.91 1.98
CA THR A 21 8.59 -3.70 3.23
C THR A 21 9.52 -3.38 4.39
N ALA A 22 9.10 -2.46 5.26
CA ALA A 22 9.73 -2.21 6.55
C ALA A 22 8.67 -1.92 7.59
N TYR A 23 8.91 -2.33 8.84
CA TYR A 23 7.95 -2.20 9.93
C TYR A 23 8.52 -1.46 11.16
N SER A 24 9.77 -1.01 11.08
CA SER A 24 10.46 -0.29 12.14
C SER A 24 11.48 0.69 11.60
N LYS A 25 11.93 1.63 12.45
CA LYS A 25 12.95 2.62 12.11
C LYS A 25 14.21 1.99 11.53
N ASN A 26 14.81 1.03 12.23
CA ASN A 26 16.11 0.47 11.87
C ASN A 26 16.09 -0.20 10.50
N ILE A 27 15.04 -1.02 10.22
CA ILE A 27 14.87 -1.67 8.91
C ILE A 27 14.64 -0.61 7.83
N ALA A 28 13.78 0.37 8.09
CA ALA A 28 13.49 1.43 7.13
C ALA A 28 14.74 2.27 6.81
N GLU A 29 15.55 2.60 7.80
CA GLU A 29 16.80 3.34 7.64
C GLU A 29 17.82 2.58 6.78
N THR A 30 17.96 1.28 7.02
CA THR A 30 18.83 0.40 6.21
C THR A 30 18.38 0.36 4.76
N LEU A 31 17.07 0.27 4.50
CA LEU A 31 16.53 0.12 3.15
C LEU A 31 16.43 1.45 2.38
N ASP A 32 16.38 2.59 3.05
CA ASP A 32 16.06 3.89 2.44
C ASP A 32 17.02 4.32 1.34
N ASN A 33 18.27 3.83 1.36
CA ASN A 33 19.27 4.13 0.34
C ASN A 33 19.14 3.24 -0.92
N PHE A 34 18.44 2.11 -0.83
CA PHE A 34 18.38 1.08 -1.87
C PHE A 34 17.00 0.96 -2.52
N THR A 35 16.00 1.68 -2.01
CA THR A 35 14.61 1.55 -2.45
C THR A 35 14.06 2.85 -3.02
N ASP A 36 13.10 2.71 -3.91
CA ASP A 36 12.27 3.83 -4.39
C ASP A 36 11.04 4.01 -3.50
N ILE A 37 10.53 2.89 -2.98
CA ILE A 37 9.33 2.83 -2.14
C ILE A 37 9.61 1.94 -0.93
N ILE A 38 9.29 2.44 0.26
CA ILE A 38 9.18 1.63 1.46
C ILE A 38 7.69 1.48 1.78
N LEU A 39 7.24 0.21 1.79
CA LEU A 39 5.87 -0.15 2.08
C LEU A 39 5.73 -0.61 3.53
N ILE A 40 4.86 0.04 4.27
CA ILE A 40 4.40 -0.47 5.55
C ILE A 40 3.13 -1.27 5.28
N GLY A 41 3.33 -2.59 5.10
CA GLY A 41 2.28 -3.51 4.69
C GLY A 41 1.55 -4.15 5.87
N ASP A 42 0.26 -4.45 5.71
CA ASP A 42 -0.52 -5.20 6.70
C ASP A 42 -0.05 -6.67 6.86
N SER A 43 0.85 -7.11 5.98
CA SER A 43 1.62 -8.36 6.14
C SER A 43 2.45 -8.40 7.44
N LEU A 44 2.68 -7.25 8.10
CA LEU A 44 3.25 -7.21 9.45
C LEU A 44 2.50 -8.10 10.45
N GLY A 45 1.20 -8.27 10.25
CA GLY A 45 0.38 -9.16 11.09
C GLY A 45 0.88 -10.61 11.07
N SER A 46 1.28 -11.11 9.90
CA SER A 46 1.84 -12.46 9.77
C SER A 46 3.32 -12.51 10.16
N VAL A 47 4.08 -11.46 9.83
CA VAL A 47 5.54 -11.44 10.03
C VAL A 47 5.91 -11.19 11.50
N LEU A 48 5.23 -10.26 12.17
CA LEU A 48 5.60 -9.84 13.53
C LEU A 48 4.68 -10.43 14.61
N TYR A 49 3.41 -10.69 14.29
CA TYR A 49 2.40 -11.09 15.28
C TYR A 49 1.91 -12.54 15.08
N ASN A 50 2.47 -13.27 14.12
CA ASN A 50 2.06 -14.62 13.79
C ASN A 50 0.55 -14.78 13.51
N TYR A 51 -0.07 -13.74 12.95
CA TYR A 51 -1.49 -13.82 12.58
C TYR A 51 -1.69 -14.69 11.34
N ASN A 52 -2.69 -15.54 11.35
CA ASN A 52 -3.07 -16.36 10.21
C ASN A 52 -3.70 -15.56 9.05
N SER A 53 -4.00 -14.27 9.27
CA SER A 53 -4.63 -13.40 8.27
C SER A 53 -4.30 -11.94 8.55
N THR A 54 -4.03 -11.17 7.50
CA THR A 54 -3.83 -9.71 7.56
C THR A 54 -5.09 -8.97 8.04
N ARG A 55 -6.26 -9.60 7.96
CA ARG A 55 -7.54 -9.04 8.42
C ARG A 55 -7.59 -8.72 9.91
N LYS A 56 -6.68 -9.27 10.71
CA LYS A 56 -6.56 -8.98 12.16
C LYS A 56 -5.79 -7.70 12.46
N VAL A 57 -5.11 -7.13 11.47
CA VAL A 57 -4.31 -5.92 11.67
C VAL A 57 -5.24 -4.71 11.80
N SER A 58 -5.09 -3.97 12.90
CA SER A 58 -5.88 -2.77 13.15
C SER A 58 -5.26 -1.52 12.48
N LEU A 59 -6.10 -0.50 12.28
CA LEU A 59 -5.63 0.81 11.81
C LEU A 59 -4.58 1.40 12.77
N ASN A 60 -4.76 1.23 14.07
CA ASN A 60 -3.82 1.76 15.07
C ASN A 60 -2.47 1.05 14.99
N THR A 61 -2.46 -0.27 14.85
CA THR A 61 -1.23 -1.05 14.63
C THR A 61 -0.46 -0.53 13.41
N MET A 62 -1.15 -0.31 12.29
CA MET A 62 -0.54 0.26 11.09
C MET A 62 0.07 1.65 11.34
N ILE A 63 -0.63 2.50 12.07
CA ILE A 63 -0.15 3.85 12.40
C ILE A 63 1.11 3.79 13.26
N GLU A 64 1.15 2.96 14.30
CA GLU A 64 2.30 2.89 15.22
C GLU A 64 3.56 2.36 14.49
N HIS A 65 3.44 1.29 13.72
CA HIS A 65 4.55 0.81 12.90
C HIS A 65 5.00 1.84 11.85
N SER A 66 4.03 2.55 11.27
CA SER A 66 4.32 3.60 10.28
C SER A 66 5.06 4.79 10.91
N LYS A 67 4.72 5.21 12.12
CA LYS A 67 5.46 6.25 12.85
C LYS A 67 6.90 5.84 13.09
N SER A 68 7.11 4.59 13.54
CA SER A 68 8.46 4.04 13.73
C SER A 68 9.25 4.04 12.42
N ALA A 69 8.71 3.45 11.36
CA ALA A 69 9.38 3.40 10.06
C ALA A 69 9.67 4.80 9.48
N ARG A 70 8.75 5.76 9.67
CA ARG A 70 8.93 7.16 9.19
C ARG A 70 10.22 7.79 9.68
N MET A 71 10.66 7.48 10.90
CA MET A 71 11.90 8.03 11.46
C MET A 71 13.15 7.60 10.69
N GLY A 72 13.12 6.45 10.03
CA GLY A 72 14.22 5.93 9.21
C GLY A 72 14.14 6.33 7.72
N ILE A 73 13.01 6.85 7.23
CA ILE A 73 12.80 7.11 5.80
C ILE A 73 13.06 8.58 5.48
N LYS A 74 14.06 8.86 4.64
CA LYS A 74 14.41 10.21 4.16
C LYS A 74 14.24 10.36 2.65
N LYS A 75 14.66 9.37 1.87
CA LYS A 75 14.75 9.41 0.40
C LYS A 75 13.57 8.72 -0.28
N SER A 76 13.21 7.52 0.15
CA SER A 76 12.16 6.70 -0.45
C SER A 76 10.76 7.31 -0.28
N LEU A 77 9.83 6.97 -1.17
CA LEU A 77 8.40 7.17 -0.94
C LEU A 77 7.92 6.21 0.14
N MET A 78 7.22 6.73 1.12
CA MET A 78 6.59 5.92 2.16
C MET A 78 5.13 5.66 1.82
N VAL A 79 4.77 4.39 1.65
CA VAL A 79 3.40 3.96 1.37
C VAL A 79 2.90 3.13 2.55
N VAL A 80 1.67 3.37 3.00
CA VAL A 80 1.05 2.66 4.13
C VAL A 80 -0.21 1.94 3.67
N ASP A 81 -0.32 0.64 3.98
CA ASP A 81 -1.52 -0.12 3.70
C ASP A 81 -2.69 0.37 4.56
N MET A 82 -3.83 0.53 3.93
CA MET A 82 -5.10 0.65 4.64
C MET A 82 -5.58 -0.77 5.00
N PRO A 83 -5.69 -1.11 6.30
CA PRO A 83 -6.04 -2.46 6.70
C PRO A 83 -7.50 -2.81 6.36
N TYR A 84 -7.79 -4.10 6.42
CA TYR A 84 -9.11 -4.63 6.15
C TYR A 84 -10.22 -3.87 6.90
N GLN A 85 -11.33 -3.60 6.21
CA GLN A 85 -12.50 -2.85 6.71
C GLN A 85 -12.28 -1.37 7.05
N THR A 86 -11.18 -0.76 6.67
CA THR A 86 -10.94 0.68 6.91
C THR A 86 -11.30 1.58 5.73
N TYR A 87 -11.81 0.98 4.64
CA TYR A 87 -12.20 1.69 3.40
C TYR A 87 -13.46 1.09 2.75
N ARG A 88 -14.48 0.73 3.55
CA ARG A 88 -15.73 0.12 3.07
C ARG A 88 -16.58 1.06 2.20
N ASN A 89 -16.47 2.36 2.43
CA ASN A 89 -17.14 3.40 1.68
C ASN A 89 -16.26 4.64 1.53
N LYS A 90 -16.68 5.60 0.70
CA LYS A 90 -15.91 6.81 0.38
C LYS A 90 -15.57 7.66 1.60
N SER A 91 -16.54 7.90 2.49
CA SER A 91 -16.37 8.74 3.68
C SER A 91 -15.38 8.12 4.66
N GLU A 92 -15.56 6.83 4.97
CA GLU A 92 -14.68 6.08 5.87
C GLU A 92 -13.25 6.00 5.32
N ALA A 93 -13.11 5.69 4.02
CA ALA A 93 -11.82 5.64 3.35
C ALA A 93 -11.08 6.98 3.45
N LEU A 94 -11.76 8.08 3.16
CA LEU A 94 -11.16 9.42 3.22
C LEU A 94 -10.77 9.80 4.65
N LYS A 95 -11.64 9.56 5.63
CA LYS A 95 -11.36 9.80 7.06
C LYS A 95 -10.11 9.04 7.51
N ASN A 96 -10.04 7.74 7.21
CA ASN A 96 -8.94 6.88 7.65
C ASN A 96 -7.64 7.18 6.89
N ALA A 97 -7.70 7.44 5.58
CA ALA A 97 -6.52 7.85 4.80
C ALA A 97 -5.93 9.16 5.32
N LYS A 98 -6.77 10.19 5.57
CA LYS A 98 -6.32 11.46 6.16
C LYS A 98 -5.73 11.27 7.56
N LYS A 99 -6.30 10.37 8.38
CA LYS A 99 -5.76 10.04 9.70
C LYS A 99 -4.37 9.42 9.59
N ILE A 100 -4.19 8.42 8.71
CA ILE A 100 -2.89 7.80 8.45
C ILE A 100 -1.88 8.88 8.03
N ILE A 101 -2.16 9.65 6.98
CA ILE A 101 -1.25 10.67 6.44
C ILE A 101 -0.88 11.70 7.51
N LYS A 102 -1.86 12.20 8.27
CA LYS A 102 -1.64 13.20 9.33
C LYS A 102 -0.68 12.69 10.38
N LEU A 103 -0.86 11.44 10.85
CA LEU A 103 -0.12 10.89 11.99
C LEU A 103 1.23 10.29 11.59
N THR A 104 1.37 9.78 10.37
CA THR A 104 2.57 9.06 9.93
C THR A 104 3.43 9.84 8.95
N LYS A 105 2.89 10.93 8.37
CA LYS A 105 3.54 11.71 7.31
C LYS A 105 3.94 10.84 6.11
N CYS A 106 3.16 9.79 5.82
CA CYS A 106 3.37 8.98 4.62
C CYS A 106 3.03 9.75 3.34
N ASP A 107 3.63 9.33 2.24
CA ASP A 107 3.46 9.97 0.94
C ASP A 107 2.21 9.46 0.21
N ALA A 108 1.79 8.21 0.47
CA ALA A 108 0.62 7.60 -0.13
C ALA A 108 0.02 6.51 0.78
N VAL A 109 -1.24 6.15 0.51
CA VAL A 109 -1.88 4.98 1.11
C VAL A 109 -2.06 3.88 0.05
N LYS A 110 -2.04 2.61 0.48
CA LYS A 110 -2.29 1.49 -0.43
C LYS A 110 -3.63 0.82 -0.08
N LEU A 111 -4.42 0.55 -1.12
CA LEU A 111 -5.71 -0.13 -1.01
C LEU A 111 -5.70 -1.39 -1.88
N GLU A 112 -6.29 -2.46 -1.35
CA GLU A 112 -6.42 -3.71 -2.08
C GLU A 112 -7.83 -3.91 -2.60
N GLY A 113 -7.93 -4.23 -3.88
CA GLY A 113 -9.18 -4.47 -4.59
C GLY A 113 -8.98 -4.27 -6.08
N GLY A 114 -10.04 -4.34 -6.81
CA GLY A 114 -10.07 -4.10 -8.26
C GLY A 114 -11.18 -3.10 -8.57
N ASN A 115 -12.03 -3.49 -9.51
CA ASN A 115 -13.16 -2.65 -9.93
C ASN A 115 -14.11 -2.29 -8.77
N SER A 116 -14.21 -3.12 -7.72
CA SER A 116 -15.09 -2.88 -6.58
C SER A 116 -14.74 -1.63 -5.76
N ILE A 117 -13.47 -1.19 -5.79
CA ILE A 117 -13.01 -0.03 -5.01
C ILE A 117 -12.69 1.19 -5.88
N ILE A 118 -12.91 1.13 -7.21
CA ILE A 118 -12.57 2.24 -8.12
C ILE A 118 -13.20 3.57 -7.65
N LYS A 119 -14.49 3.57 -7.31
CA LYS A 119 -15.20 4.77 -6.85
C LYS A 119 -14.63 5.34 -5.53
N ILE A 120 -14.03 4.48 -4.69
CA ILE A 120 -13.34 4.89 -3.46
C ILE A 120 -12.01 5.53 -3.82
N VAL A 121 -11.22 4.88 -4.70
CA VAL A 121 -9.93 5.40 -5.16
C VAL A 121 -10.08 6.76 -5.83
N GLU A 122 -11.04 6.91 -6.76
CA GLU A 122 -11.35 8.20 -7.39
C GLU A 122 -11.71 9.29 -6.37
N HIS A 123 -12.50 8.92 -5.35
CA HIS A 123 -12.85 9.86 -4.28
C HIS A 123 -11.63 10.30 -3.46
N LEU A 124 -10.72 9.37 -3.15
CA LEU A 124 -9.47 9.69 -2.46
C LEU A 124 -8.59 10.63 -3.29
N ILE A 125 -8.42 10.33 -4.59
CA ILE A 125 -7.61 11.15 -5.52
C ILE A 125 -8.20 12.56 -5.65
N LYS A 126 -9.53 12.70 -5.84
CA LYS A 126 -10.21 14.00 -5.86
C LYS A 126 -9.96 14.82 -4.59
N ASN A 127 -9.75 14.15 -3.46
CA ASN A 127 -9.41 14.79 -2.18
C ASN A 127 -7.90 14.88 -1.94
N LYS A 128 -7.08 14.84 -3.00
CA LYS A 128 -5.61 15.00 -2.98
C LYS A 128 -4.87 13.94 -2.16
N VAL A 129 -5.46 12.77 -1.96
CA VAL A 129 -4.80 11.61 -1.35
C VAL A 129 -4.13 10.80 -2.45
N GLN A 130 -2.82 10.58 -2.33
CA GLN A 130 -2.09 9.71 -3.25
C GLN A 130 -2.38 8.25 -2.93
N VAL A 131 -2.66 7.44 -3.95
CA VAL A 131 -3.09 6.05 -3.80
C VAL A 131 -2.25 5.10 -4.60
N MET A 132 -1.77 4.04 -3.96
CA MET A 132 -1.23 2.85 -4.59
C MET A 132 -2.29 1.75 -4.64
N GLY A 133 -2.61 1.24 -5.81
CA GLY A 133 -3.56 0.13 -5.98
C GLY A 133 -2.88 -1.22 -5.89
N HIS A 134 -3.53 -2.19 -5.24
CA HIS A 134 -3.09 -3.59 -5.19
C HIS A 134 -4.04 -4.48 -5.98
N LEU A 135 -3.49 -5.19 -6.97
CA LEU A 135 -4.19 -6.15 -7.82
C LEU A 135 -3.54 -7.53 -7.73
N GLY A 136 -4.27 -8.54 -8.15
CA GLY A 136 -3.78 -9.93 -8.19
C GLY A 136 -4.29 -10.75 -7.02
N VAL A 137 -3.37 -11.25 -6.21
CA VAL A 137 -3.75 -11.94 -4.98
C VAL A 137 -4.04 -10.92 -3.89
N LEU A 138 -5.23 -10.98 -3.32
CA LEU A 138 -5.74 -10.00 -2.36
C LEU A 138 -5.86 -10.67 -0.98
N PRO A 139 -4.87 -10.55 -0.09
CA PRO A 139 -4.86 -11.20 1.22
C PRO A 139 -6.06 -10.83 2.10
N GLN A 140 -6.49 -9.56 2.05
CA GLN A 140 -7.67 -9.09 2.80
C GLN A 140 -8.98 -9.74 2.33
N SER A 141 -9.03 -10.29 1.11
CA SER A 141 -10.19 -10.97 0.55
C SER A 141 -10.22 -12.47 0.88
N VAL A 142 -9.15 -13.02 1.47
CA VAL A 142 -9.05 -14.44 1.82
C VAL A 142 -9.55 -14.67 3.25
N LYS A 143 -10.53 -15.55 3.40
CA LYS A 143 -10.96 -16.06 4.72
C LYS A 143 -10.01 -17.19 5.16
N GLY A 144 -9.39 -17.06 6.33
CA GLY A 144 -8.49 -18.07 6.89
C GLY A 144 -7.02 -17.91 6.46
N LYS A 145 -6.24 -19.02 6.56
CA LYS A 145 -4.81 -19.00 6.28
C LYS A 145 -4.52 -18.71 4.80
N PHE A 146 -3.66 -17.74 4.54
CA PHE A 146 -3.21 -17.41 3.19
C PHE A 146 -2.40 -18.57 2.61
N LYS A 147 -2.79 -19.04 1.41
CA LYS A 147 -2.04 -20.04 0.65
C LYS A 147 -1.48 -19.40 -0.62
N PHE A 148 -0.17 -19.56 -0.85
CA PHE A 148 0.43 -19.14 -2.12
C PHE A 148 -0.21 -19.89 -3.29
N LYS A 149 -0.83 -19.16 -4.20
CA LYS A 149 -1.43 -19.68 -5.44
C LYS A 149 -0.55 -19.25 -6.62
N GLY A 150 0.53 -19.98 -6.86
CA GLY A 150 1.47 -19.69 -7.95
C GLY A 150 1.81 -20.91 -8.82
N LYS A 151 1.00 -21.97 -8.82
CA LYS A 151 1.22 -23.14 -9.69
C LYS A 151 0.82 -22.86 -11.14
N LYS A 152 1.60 -23.44 -12.06
CA LYS A 152 1.75 -23.19 -13.52
C LYS A 152 0.53 -22.78 -14.36
N ASN A 153 -0.71 -23.04 -13.96
CA ASN A 153 -1.90 -22.82 -14.81
C ASN A 153 -2.82 -21.67 -14.35
N TYR A 154 -2.54 -20.99 -13.23
CA TYR A 154 -3.42 -19.93 -12.72
C TYR A 154 -2.94 -18.51 -13.05
N GLY A 155 -1.68 -18.33 -13.44
CA GLY A 155 -1.08 -17.02 -13.71
C GLY A 155 -1.64 -16.31 -14.95
N HIS A 156 -2.02 -17.05 -15.98
CA HIS A 156 -2.45 -16.44 -17.25
C HIS A 156 -3.90 -15.93 -17.28
N LYS A 157 -4.81 -16.54 -16.56
CA LYS A 157 -6.24 -16.12 -16.57
C LYS A 157 -6.53 -14.88 -15.70
N ARG A 158 -5.65 -14.49 -14.75
CA ARG A 158 -5.84 -13.31 -13.90
C ARG A 158 -5.27 -12.00 -14.44
N LYS A 159 -4.43 -12.03 -15.49
CA LYS A 159 -3.85 -10.82 -16.12
C LYS A 159 -4.88 -9.89 -16.78
N LYS A 160 -6.13 -10.30 -16.98
CA LYS A 160 -7.17 -9.50 -17.67
C LYS A 160 -8.05 -8.61 -16.77
N LYS A 161 -7.83 -8.57 -15.45
CA LYS A 161 -8.49 -7.56 -14.58
C LYS A 161 -7.56 -6.37 -14.35
N SER A 162 -7.23 -5.69 -15.46
CA SER A 162 -6.51 -4.41 -15.37
C SER A 162 -7.44 -3.32 -14.84
N TRP A 163 -6.90 -2.43 -14.02
CA TRP A 163 -7.51 -1.12 -13.79
C TRP A 163 -7.74 -0.47 -15.16
N LYS A 164 -8.99 -0.16 -15.52
CA LYS A 164 -9.20 0.86 -16.53
C LYS A 164 -8.44 2.08 -16.05
N ARG A 165 -7.55 2.59 -16.88
CA ARG A 165 -6.61 3.67 -16.59
C ARG A 165 -7.36 4.82 -15.92
N VAL A 166 -7.22 4.99 -14.61
CA VAL A 166 -7.61 6.22 -13.92
C VAL A 166 -6.65 7.27 -14.48
N LYS A 167 -7.13 8.21 -15.29
CA LYS A 167 -6.34 9.35 -15.71
C LYS A 167 -5.95 10.11 -14.46
N LEU A 168 -4.67 10.12 -14.13
CA LEU A 168 -4.11 11.04 -13.16
C LEU A 168 -4.14 12.41 -13.84
N GLU A 169 -5.10 13.23 -13.49
CA GLU A 169 -5.04 14.66 -13.80
C GLU A 169 -3.90 15.23 -12.95
N THR A 170 -2.87 15.69 -13.65
CA THR A 170 -1.70 16.39 -13.10
C THR A 170 -2.05 17.79 -12.65
#